data_b6ae68139769731c650e09cbba9696e7
#
_entry.id   b6ae68139769731c650e09cbba9696e7
#
_cell.length_a   1.000
_cell.length_b   1.000
_cell.length_c   1.000
_cell.angle_alpha   90.00
_cell.angle_beta   90.00
_cell.angle_gamma   90.00
#
_symmetry.space_group_name_H-M   'P 1'
#
loop_
_entity.id
_entity.type
_entity.pdbx_description
1 polymer ?
#
loop_
_entity_poly.entity_id
_entity_poly.type
_entity_poly.pdbx_seq_one_letter_code
_entity_poly.pdbx_strand_id
1 'polypeptide(L)'
;MSQSANNLYPEIEPFNKNHLKVSHLHQIYYEECGSPDGIPVVFLHGGPGSGCNPTQRRFFDPKHYHIILLDQRGCGRSTPQGEVRENTTDDLVNDIEALRQHLNIAKWHVFGGSWGSSLALAYAVKHANTIISLVLRGIFLSRARELAWFLGDVKHFQPEGWHQLISYLPESERQNVLIAFSTRIFSDDAAINTPAAIHWNSYESNMMRLLPSETSATVIAKTADELTKENSIELARARVQIHYIQNQCFLDGDATLKAATTLNAIPTVIVQGRYDMVCPPITAWELAQAMPHAKLVMVADAGHSAMELGIMNALIAATEHFKGLK
;
A
#
# COMPACT_ATOMS: atom_id res chain seq x y z
N MET A 1 -9.20 21.40 -25.01
CA MET A 1 -10.27 20.48 -24.58
C MET A 1 -10.11 20.31 -23.08
N SER A 2 -11.01 20.86 -22.27
CA SER A 2 -10.98 20.69 -20.81
C SER A 2 -11.22 19.23 -20.50
N GLN A 3 -10.22 18.50 -20.03
CA GLN A 3 -10.45 17.23 -19.36
C GLN A 3 -11.36 17.53 -18.17
N SER A 4 -12.58 16.99 -18.19
CA SER A 4 -13.41 16.95 -16.99
C SER A 4 -12.60 16.27 -15.92
N ALA A 5 -12.30 16.98 -14.82
CA ALA A 5 -11.64 16.38 -13.67
C ALA A 5 -12.51 15.20 -13.22
N ASN A 6 -12.05 13.98 -13.39
CA ASN A 6 -12.72 12.82 -12.83
C ASN A 6 -12.57 12.90 -11.33
N ASN A 7 -13.64 13.26 -10.65
CA ASN A 7 -13.69 13.19 -9.20
C ASN A 7 -13.83 11.72 -8.77
N LEU A 8 -13.39 11.42 -7.57
CA LEU A 8 -13.68 10.12 -6.95
C LEU A 8 -15.19 9.81 -7.05
N TYR A 9 -15.52 8.55 -7.19
CA TYR A 9 -16.92 8.11 -7.11
C TYR A 9 -17.56 8.50 -5.78
N PRO A 10 -18.90 8.57 -5.70
CA PRO A 10 -19.60 8.88 -4.45
C PRO A 10 -19.16 7.95 -3.30
N GLU A 11 -19.34 8.43 -2.08
CA GLU A 11 -19.16 7.61 -0.90
C GLU A 11 -20.22 6.52 -0.86
N ILE A 12 -19.77 5.32 -0.50
CA ILE A 12 -20.62 4.14 -0.36
C ILE A 12 -20.27 3.39 0.92
N GLU A 13 -21.28 2.74 1.49
CA GLU A 13 -21.06 1.82 2.61
C GLU A 13 -20.95 0.38 2.10
N PRO A 14 -20.17 -0.47 2.80
CA PRO A 14 -20.11 -1.90 2.49
C PRO A 14 -21.45 -2.56 2.78
N PHE A 15 -21.87 -3.45 1.90
CA PHE A 15 -23.00 -4.33 2.16
C PHE A 15 -22.63 -5.56 2.99
N ASN A 16 -21.32 -5.90 3.06
CA ASN A 16 -20.79 -6.94 3.94
C ASN A 16 -19.47 -6.49 4.56
N LYS A 17 -19.28 -6.80 5.85
CA LYS A 17 -18.04 -6.62 6.62
C LYS A 17 -17.82 -7.88 7.43
N ASN A 18 -16.66 -8.53 7.28
CA ASN A 18 -16.42 -9.79 7.95
C ASN A 18 -14.92 -10.03 8.21
N HIS A 19 -14.63 -11.13 8.91
CA HIS A 19 -13.27 -11.62 9.11
C HIS A 19 -13.15 -13.04 8.56
N LEU A 20 -12.06 -13.31 7.84
CA LEU A 20 -11.71 -14.64 7.39
C LEU A 20 -10.54 -15.17 8.25
N LYS A 21 -10.74 -16.33 8.88
CA LYS A 21 -9.65 -17.00 9.59
C LYS A 21 -8.71 -17.64 8.57
N VAL A 22 -7.45 -17.18 8.55
CA VAL A 22 -6.44 -17.62 7.57
C VAL A 22 -5.33 -18.46 8.20
N SER A 23 -5.18 -18.42 9.53
CA SER A 23 -4.30 -19.32 10.28
C SER A 23 -4.86 -19.56 11.70
N HIS A 24 -4.12 -20.31 12.54
CA HIS A 24 -4.51 -20.41 13.95
C HIS A 24 -4.36 -19.10 14.72
N LEU A 25 -3.50 -18.19 14.22
CA LEU A 25 -3.18 -16.90 14.82
C LEU A 25 -3.94 -15.73 14.18
N HIS A 26 -4.12 -15.73 12.85
CA HIS A 26 -4.60 -14.57 12.11
C HIS A 26 -6.03 -14.71 11.59
N GLN A 27 -6.77 -13.60 11.71
CA GLN A 27 -8.02 -13.35 11.01
C GLN A 27 -7.90 -12.04 10.22
N ILE A 28 -8.05 -12.11 8.91
CA ILE A 28 -8.01 -10.93 8.05
C ILE A 28 -9.40 -10.32 7.93
N TYR A 29 -9.48 -9.00 8.04
CA TYR A 29 -10.72 -8.26 7.79
C TYR A 29 -10.87 -8.02 6.30
N TYR A 30 -12.11 -8.15 5.82
CA TYR A 30 -12.49 -7.72 4.48
C TYR A 30 -13.86 -7.06 4.48
N GLU A 31 -14.08 -6.22 3.47
CA GLU A 31 -15.39 -5.65 3.20
C GLU A 31 -15.73 -5.74 1.73
N GLU A 32 -17.02 -5.91 1.45
CA GLU A 32 -17.59 -5.98 0.11
C GLU A 32 -18.50 -4.78 -0.11
N CYS A 33 -18.26 -4.03 -1.20
CA CYS A 33 -18.93 -2.78 -1.52
C CYS A 33 -19.38 -2.76 -2.98
N GLY A 34 -20.21 -1.79 -3.33
CA GLY A 34 -20.68 -1.57 -4.70
C GLY A 34 -21.76 -2.57 -5.12
N SER A 35 -21.64 -3.14 -6.30
CA SER A 35 -22.64 -4.09 -6.85
C SER A 35 -22.29 -5.53 -6.47
N PRO A 36 -23.13 -6.25 -5.72
CA PRO A 36 -22.87 -7.66 -5.40
C PRO A 36 -22.72 -8.58 -6.62
N ASP A 37 -23.40 -8.25 -7.71
CA ASP A 37 -23.34 -9.00 -8.98
C ASP A 37 -22.34 -8.37 -9.99
N GLY A 38 -21.57 -7.36 -9.55
CA GLY A 38 -20.59 -6.65 -10.34
C GLY A 38 -19.34 -7.48 -10.64
N ILE A 39 -18.46 -6.94 -11.49
CA ILE A 39 -17.19 -7.60 -11.77
C ILE A 39 -16.26 -7.40 -10.55
N PRO A 40 -15.71 -8.49 -9.99
CA PRO A 40 -14.93 -8.40 -8.78
C PRO A 40 -13.60 -7.65 -8.97
N VAL A 41 -13.27 -6.81 -7.97
CA VAL A 41 -11.96 -6.17 -7.86
C VAL A 41 -11.48 -6.22 -6.40
N VAL A 42 -10.25 -6.70 -6.19
CA VAL A 42 -9.60 -6.64 -4.88
C VAL A 42 -8.64 -5.46 -4.80
N PHE A 43 -8.72 -4.71 -3.71
CA PHE A 43 -7.82 -3.61 -3.39
C PHE A 43 -6.80 -4.07 -2.36
N LEU A 44 -5.50 -3.97 -2.71
CA LEU A 44 -4.37 -4.30 -1.86
C LEU A 44 -3.70 -3.00 -1.38
N HIS A 45 -3.84 -2.71 -0.09
CA HIS A 45 -3.29 -1.48 0.50
C HIS A 45 -1.77 -1.49 0.59
N GLY A 46 -1.19 -0.31 0.73
CA GLY A 46 0.25 -0.07 0.90
C GLY A 46 0.73 -0.18 2.35
N GLY A 47 1.82 0.44 2.60
CA GLY A 47 2.60 0.43 3.84
C GLY A 47 3.95 -0.26 3.64
N PRO A 48 4.11 -1.54 3.99
CA PRO A 48 3.18 -2.46 4.69
C PRO A 48 2.63 -1.88 5.99
N GLY A 49 1.47 -2.36 6.43
CA GLY A 49 0.95 -1.98 7.75
C GLY A 49 -0.24 -0.99 7.75
N SER A 50 -0.58 -0.38 6.60
CA SER A 50 -1.56 0.73 6.58
C SER A 50 -3.00 0.31 6.87
N GLY A 51 -3.48 -0.80 6.30
CA GLY A 51 -4.90 -1.11 6.25
C GLY A 51 -5.67 -0.30 5.20
N CYS A 52 -6.93 -0.66 4.96
CA CYS A 52 -7.82 0.03 4.04
C CYS A 52 -8.69 1.08 4.74
N ASN A 53 -9.14 2.08 3.96
CA ASN A 53 -10.06 3.11 4.42
C ASN A 53 -11.21 3.37 3.41
N PRO A 54 -12.30 4.03 3.81
CA PRO A 54 -13.46 4.24 2.95
C PRO A 54 -13.19 4.97 1.63
N THR A 55 -12.20 5.87 1.60
CA THR A 55 -11.87 6.63 0.38
C THR A 55 -11.43 5.70 -0.76
N GLN A 56 -10.82 4.56 -0.44
CA GLN A 56 -10.31 3.61 -1.43
C GLN A 56 -11.42 2.90 -2.21
N ARG A 57 -12.65 2.80 -1.67
CA ARG A 57 -13.84 2.32 -2.38
C ARG A 57 -14.16 3.16 -3.59
N ARG A 58 -13.82 4.44 -3.55
CA ARG A 58 -14.19 5.49 -4.48
C ARG A 58 -13.33 5.56 -5.75
N PHE A 59 -12.35 4.69 -5.90
CA PHE A 59 -11.61 4.51 -7.16
C PHE A 59 -12.38 3.68 -8.18
N PHE A 60 -13.50 3.09 -7.80
CA PHE A 60 -14.27 2.13 -8.59
C PHE A 60 -15.72 2.60 -8.76
N ASP A 61 -16.29 2.38 -9.96
CA ASP A 61 -17.72 2.58 -10.17
C ASP A 61 -18.54 1.58 -9.35
N PRO A 62 -19.28 2.04 -8.33
CA PRO A 62 -20.02 1.14 -7.45
C PRO A 62 -21.22 0.46 -8.12
N LYS A 63 -21.62 0.91 -9.32
CA LYS A 63 -22.68 0.25 -10.09
C LYS A 63 -22.15 -0.87 -10.97
N HIS A 64 -20.84 -0.91 -11.18
CA HIS A 64 -20.18 -1.85 -12.08
C HIS A 64 -19.35 -2.90 -11.36
N TYR A 65 -18.64 -2.49 -10.31
CA TYR A 65 -17.71 -3.34 -9.60
C TYR A 65 -18.30 -3.93 -8.31
N HIS A 66 -17.98 -5.20 -8.06
CA HIS A 66 -18.00 -5.80 -6.75
C HIS A 66 -16.64 -5.51 -6.11
N ILE A 67 -16.59 -4.56 -5.19
CA ILE A 67 -15.35 -3.97 -4.66
C ILE A 67 -15.00 -4.68 -3.35
N ILE A 68 -13.85 -5.35 -3.30
CA ILE A 68 -13.34 -6.04 -2.11
C ILE A 68 -12.14 -5.26 -1.57
N LEU A 69 -12.24 -4.74 -0.34
CA LEU A 69 -11.12 -4.19 0.40
C LEU A 69 -10.67 -5.19 1.45
N LEU A 70 -9.36 -5.45 1.48
CA LEU A 70 -8.74 -6.43 2.37
C LEU A 70 -7.72 -5.72 3.26
N ASP A 71 -7.87 -5.83 4.59
CA ASP A 71 -6.80 -5.47 5.52
C ASP A 71 -5.87 -6.68 5.70
N GLN A 72 -4.59 -6.52 5.36
CA GLN A 72 -3.58 -7.58 5.45
C GLN A 72 -3.33 -7.99 6.91
N ARG A 73 -2.61 -9.11 7.15
CA ARG A 73 -2.28 -9.57 8.50
C ARG A 73 -1.64 -8.47 9.33
N GLY A 74 -2.06 -8.33 10.57
CA GLY A 74 -1.53 -7.32 11.49
C GLY A 74 -1.95 -5.88 11.20
N CYS A 75 -2.69 -5.61 10.11
CA CYS A 75 -3.02 -4.29 9.61
C CYS A 75 -4.48 -3.92 9.87
N GLY A 76 -4.73 -2.63 10.03
CA GLY A 76 -6.09 -2.08 10.06
C GLY A 76 -6.99 -2.76 11.08
N ARG A 77 -8.04 -3.43 10.59
CA ARG A 77 -9.06 -4.15 11.37
C ARG A 77 -8.80 -5.65 11.47
N SER A 78 -7.74 -6.16 10.81
CA SER A 78 -7.30 -7.55 10.94
C SER A 78 -6.71 -7.82 12.33
N THR A 79 -6.84 -9.05 12.82
CA THR A 79 -6.41 -9.43 14.17
C THR A 79 -5.46 -10.63 14.17
N PRO A 80 -4.49 -10.64 15.11
CA PRO A 80 -4.12 -9.59 16.08
C PRO A 80 -3.46 -8.40 15.39
N GLN A 81 -3.76 -7.18 15.86
CA GLN A 81 -3.20 -5.95 15.29
C GLN A 81 -1.71 -5.82 15.64
N GLY A 82 -0.86 -5.45 14.66
CA GLY A 82 0.59 -5.33 14.83
C GLY A 82 1.34 -6.65 15.02
N GLU A 83 0.67 -7.80 14.84
CA GLU A 83 1.29 -9.13 14.93
C GLU A 83 2.13 -9.41 13.68
N VAL A 84 3.37 -9.84 13.89
CA VAL A 84 4.34 -10.10 12.83
C VAL A 84 4.73 -11.57 12.67
N ARG A 85 4.37 -12.43 13.62
CA ARG A 85 4.55 -13.89 13.46
C ARG A 85 3.62 -14.41 12.37
N GLU A 86 4.07 -15.39 11.58
CA GLU A 86 3.30 -15.93 10.45
C GLU A 86 2.79 -14.80 9.54
N ASN A 87 3.64 -13.81 9.26
CA ASN A 87 3.28 -12.63 8.48
C ASN A 87 4.41 -12.33 7.49
N THR A 88 4.44 -13.11 6.42
CA THR A 88 5.35 -13.02 5.28
C THR A 88 4.59 -12.69 4.01
N THR A 89 5.28 -12.34 2.95
CA THR A 89 4.63 -12.11 1.64
C THR A 89 3.94 -13.36 1.10
N ASP A 90 4.51 -14.53 1.32
CA ASP A 90 3.87 -15.79 0.93
C ASP A 90 2.58 -16.05 1.70
N ASP A 91 2.55 -15.73 2.99
CA ASP A 91 1.32 -15.79 3.79
C ASP A 91 0.25 -14.87 3.24
N LEU A 92 0.60 -13.62 2.89
CA LEU A 92 -0.36 -12.66 2.33
C LEU A 92 -0.87 -13.09 0.95
N VAL A 93 -0.02 -13.67 0.10
CA VAL A 93 -0.44 -14.22 -1.20
C VAL A 93 -1.43 -15.35 -1.00
N ASN A 94 -1.20 -16.24 -0.03
CA ASN A 94 -2.10 -17.32 0.31
C ASN A 94 -3.44 -16.79 0.87
N ASP A 95 -3.40 -15.72 1.67
CA ASP A 95 -4.60 -15.09 2.23
C ASP A 95 -5.47 -14.46 1.14
N ILE A 96 -4.85 -13.79 0.15
CA ILE A 96 -5.58 -13.23 -1.00
C ILE A 96 -6.30 -14.34 -1.77
N GLU A 97 -5.61 -15.44 -2.02
CA GLU A 97 -6.20 -16.59 -2.71
C GLU A 97 -7.30 -17.27 -1.88
N ALA A 98 -7.09 -17.41 -0.56
CA ALA A 98 -8.11 -17.94 0.35
C ALA A 98 -9.36 -17.06 0.39
N LEU A 99 -9.19 -15.73 0.38
CA LEU A 99 -10.32 -14.78 0.32
C LEU A 99 -11.08 -14.91 -1.01
N ARG A 100 -10.37 -14.98 -2.14
CA ARG A 100 -10.99 -15.17 -3.45
C ARG A 100 -11.85 -16.43 -3.48
N GLN A 101 -11.32 -17.54 -2.98
CA GLN A 101 -12.03 -18.83 -2.91
C GLN A 101 -13.20 -18.77 -1.93
N HIS A 102 -13.03 -18.13 -0.76
CA HIS A 102 -14.10 -17.95 0.23
C HIS A 102 -15.30 -17.19 -0.34
N LEU A 103 -15.05 -16.18 -1.18
CA LEU A 103 -16.08 -15.40 -1.86
C LEU A 103 -16.60 -16.06 -3.15
N ASN A 104 -16.14 -17.27 -3.50
CA ASN A 104 -16.49 -17.99 -4.72
C ASN A 104 -16.22 -17.17 -6.01
N ILE A 105 -15.20 -16.32 -6.01
CA ILE A 105 -14.82 -15.50 -7.15
C ILE A 105 -13.91 -16.32 -8.07
N ALA A 106 -14.30 -16.48 -9.34
CA ALA A 106 -13.49 -17.21 -10.32
C ALA A 106 -12.24 -16.42 -10.72
N LYS A 107 -12.43 -15.14 -11.08
CA LYS A 107 -11.37 -14.20 -11.43
C LYS A 107 -11.74 -12.80 -10.94
N TRP A 108 -10.74 -11.97 -10.73
CA TRP A 108 -10.92 -10.58 -10.33
C TRP A 108 -9.89 -9.63 -10.92
N HIS A 109 -10.22 -8.35 -10.94
CA HIS A 109 -9.23 -7.31 -11.11
C HIS A 109 -8.42 -7.16 -9.83
N VAL A 110 -7.13 -6.86 -9.95
CA VAL A 110 -6.26 -6.61 -8.79
C VAL A 110 -5.73 -5.19 -8.86
N PHE A 111 -5.99 -4.43 -7.81
CA PHE A 111 -5.54 -3.05 -7.68
C PHE A 111 -4.59 -2.95 -6.48
N GLY A 112 -3.33 -2.56 -6.73
CA GLY A 112 -2.30 -2.45 -5.69
C GLY A 112 -1.47 -1.17 -5.80
N GLY A 113 -1.24 -0.50 -4.67
CA GLY A 113 -0.41 0.70 -4.64
C GLY A 113 0.72 0.61 -3.61
N SER A 114 1.90 1.18 -3.95
CA SER A 114 3.06 1.13 -3.06
C SER A 114 3.43 -0.31 -2.73
N TRP A 115 3.62 -0.69 -1.46
CA TRP A 115 3.71 -2.09 -1.06
C TRP A 115 2.64 -2.99 -1.71
N GLY A 116 1.40 -2.51 -1.83
CA GLY A 116 0.33 -3.26 -2.50
C GLY A 116 0.63 -3.59 -3.96
N SER A 117 1.50 -2.85 -4.64
CA SER A 117 1.95 -3.18 -6.00
C SER A 117 2.91 -4.37 -6.02
N SER A 118 3.81 -4.47 -5.03
CA SER A 118 4.69 -5.64 -4.84
C SER A 118 3.87 -6.89 -4.55
N LEU A 119 2.90 -6.77 -3.64
CA LEU A 119 2.01 -7.86 -3.26
C LEU A 119 1.13 -8.31 -4.44
N ALA A 120 0.62 -7.35 -5.24
CA ALA A 120 -0.14 -7.66 -6.44
C ALA A 120 0.70 -8.43 -7.47
N LEU A 121 1.96 -8.05 -7.68
CA LEU A 121 2.87 -8.76 -8.58
C LEU A 121 3.21 -10.16 -8.04
N ALA A 122 3.51 -10.29 -6.75
CA ALA A 122 3.78 -11.59 -6.12
C ALA A 122 2.56 -12.53 -6.24
N TYR A 123 1.35 -12.02 -6.02
CA TYR A 123 0.11 -12.76 -6.23
C TYR A 123 -0.08 -13.13 -7.71
N ALA A 124 0.13 -12.17 -8.63
CA ALA A 124 -0.06 -12.40 -10.05
C ALA A 124 0.88 -13.49 -10.61
N VAL A 125 2.14 -13.52 -10.17
CA VAL A 125 3.10 -14.55 -10.58
C VAL A 125 2.64 -15.95 -10.17
N LYS A 126 2.02 -16.10 -8.98
CA LYS A 126 1.54 -17.40 -8.49
C LYS A 126 0.15 -17.79 -9.03
N HIS A 127 -0.72 -16.81 -9.26
CA HIS A 127 -2.13 -17.01 -9.54
C HIS A 127 -2.61 -16.28 -10.81
N ALA A 128 -1.78 -16.21 -11.86
CA ALA A 128 -2.07 -15.48 -13.11
C ALA A 128 -3.44 -15.82 -13.72
N ASN A 129 -3.88 -17.07 -13.61
CA ASN A 129 -5.15 -17.54 -14.18
C ASN A 129 -6.39 -16.99 -13.46
N THR A 130 -6.25 -16.39 -12.29
CA THR A 130 -7.34 -15.82 -11.50
C THR A 130 -7.47 -14.30 -11.66
N ILE A 131 -6.64 -13.70 -12.50
CA ILE A 131 -6.56 -12.24 -12.67
C ILE A 131 -7.13 -11.83 -14.02
N ILE A 132 -8.03 -10.84 -13.98
CA ILE A 132 -8.60 -10.20 -15.17
C ILE A 132 -7.67 -9.08 -15.65
N SER A 133 -7.24 -8.21 -14.76
CA SER A 133 -6.30 -7.12 -15.04
C SER A 133 -5.56 -6.66 -13.78
N LEU A 134 -4.47 -5.89 -13.99
CA LEU A 134 -3.70 -5.25 -12.93
C LEU A 134 -3.76 -3.71 -13.05
N VAL A 135 -4.06 -3.02 -11.95
CA VAL A 135 -3.82 -1.58 -11.78
C VAL A 135 -2.79 -1.41 -10.68
N LEU A 136 -1.61 -0.93 -11.05
CA LEU A 136 -0.47 -0.78 -10.14
C LEU A 136 -0.09 0.69 -10.01
N ARG A 137 0.20 1.16 -8.76
CA ARG A 137 0.56 2.56 -8.50
C ARG A 137 1.75 2.66 -7.56
N GLY A 138 2.67 3.63 -7.86
CA GLY A 138 3.81 3.90 -6.98
C GLY A 138 4.64 2.64 -6.78
N ILE A 139 5.24 2.14 -7.86
CA ILE A 139 5.85 0.81 -7.91
C ILE A 139 7.00 0.67 -6.93
N PHE A 140 6.92 -0.37 -6.12
CA PHE A 140 7.94 -0.80 -5.16
C PHE A 140 8.24 -2.29 -5.38
N LEU A 141 9.50 -2.68 -5.42
CA LEU A 141 9.93 -4.06 -5.59
C LEU A 141 10.81 -4.57 -4.43
N SER A 142 11.01 -3.75 -3.41
CA SER A 142 11.84 -4.10 -2.23
C SER A 142 13.30 -4.46 -2.53
N ARG A 143 13.85 -3.93 -3.62
CA ARG A 143 15.27 -4.14 -3.95
C ARG A 143 16.17 -3.35 -3.01
N ALA A 144 17.40 -3.79 -2.82
CA ALA A 144 18.36 -3.15 -1.92
C ALA A 144 18.51 -1.63 -2.18
N ARG A 145 18.53 -1.21 -3.44
CA ARG A 145 18.61 0.21 -3.82
C ARG A 145 17.37 1.03 -3.44
N GLU A 146 16.19 0.42 -3.46
CA GLU A 146 14.93 1.09 -3.07
C GLU A 146 14.88 1.26 -1.56
N LEU A 147 15.35 0.26 -0.82
CA LEU A 147 15.50 0.38 0.63
C LEU A 147 16.58 1.37 1.03
N ALA A 148 17.72 1.40 0.32
CA ALA A 148 18.79 2.40 0.53
C ALA A 148 18.28 3.82 0.25
N TRP A 149 17.49 4.01 -0.80
CA TRP A 149 16.81 5.27 -1.08
C TRP A 149 15.96 5.71 0.09
N PHE A 150 15.00 4.88 0.52
CA PHE A 150 14.08 5.22 1.60
C PHE A 150 14.79 5.45 2.95
N LEU A 151 15.81 4.65 3.24
CA LEU A 151 16.53 4.68 4.52
C LEU A 151 17.74 5.65 4.55
N GLY A 152 17.92 6.45 3.50
CA GLY A 152 19.07 7.37 3.51
C GLY A 152 19.17 8.32 2.33
N ASP A 153 19.12 7.86 1.08
CA ASP A 153 19.45 8.69 -0.08
C ASP A 153 18.39 9.77 -0.36
N VAL A 154 17.14 9.55 -0.01
CA VAL A 154 16.06 10.55 -0.13
C VAL A 154 16.34 11.84 0.65
N LYS A 155 17.28 11.83 1.61
CA LYS A 155 17.74 13.04 2.33
C LYS A 155 18.26 14.15 1.42
N HIS A 156 18.69 13.80 0.21
CA HIS A 156 19.12 14.78 -0.77
C HIS A 156 17.96 15.65 -1.29
N PHE A 157 16.74 15.18 -1.14
CA PHE A 157 15.51 15.87 -1.54
C PHE A 157 14.63 16.28 -0.35
N GLN A 158 14.76 15.57 0.77
CA GLN A 158 13.98 15.75 2.01
C GLN A 158 14.91 15.84 3.23
N PRO A 159 15.85 16.81 3.27
CA PRO A 159 16.85 16.89 4.34
C PRO A 159 16.22 17.16 5.71
N GLU A 160 15.15 17.95 5.76
CA GLU A 160 14.44 18.29 7.00
C GLU A 160 13.75 17.06 7.59
N GLY A 161 13.03 16.29 6.76
CA GLY A 161 12.35 15.06 7.17
C GLY A 161 13.34 14.01 7.67
N TRP A 162 14.47 13.86 6.96
CA TRP A 162 15.54 12.98 7.39
C TRP A 162 16.16 13.43 8.71
N HIS A 163 16.47 14.72 8.83
CA HIS A 163 17.03 15.29 10.07
C HIS A 163 16.09 15.08 11.26
N GLN A 164 14.80 15.30 11.07
CA GLN A 164 13.77 15.06 12.10
C GLN A 164 13.75 13.58 12.54
N LEU A 165 13.82 12.63 11.59
CA LEU A 165 13.88 11.20 11.89
C LEU A 165 15.11 10.85 12.73
N ILE A 166 16.31 11.21 12.26
CA ILE A 166 17.56 10.80 12.92
C ILE A 166 17.83 11.54 14.23
N SER A 167 17.29 12.75 14.40
CA SER A 167 17.48 13.53 15.64
C SER A 167 16.75 12.93 16.84
N TYR A 168 15.76 12.06 16.62
CA TYR A 168 15.14 11.27 17.66
C TYR A 168 16.09 10.23 18.26
N LEU A 169 17.09 9.78 17.50
CA LEU A 169 18.06 8.77 17.92
C LEU A 169 19.33 9.40 18.56
N PRO A 170 19.92 8.72 19.54
CA PRO A 170 21.26 9.04 20.00
C PRO A 170 22.26 9.05 18.81
N GLU A 171 23.25 9.93 18.84
CA GLU A 171 24.21 10.08 17.75
C GLU A 171 24.90 8.76 17.35
N SER A 172 25.23 7.94 18.35
CA SER A 172 25.87 6.63 18.16
C SER A 172 25.04 5.62 17.39
N GLU A 173 23.71 5.82 17.30
CA GLU A 173 22.79 4.88 16.65
C GLU A 173 22.35 5.35 15.25
N ARG A 174 22.66 6.60 14.86
CA ARG A 174 22.20 7.21 13.59
C ARG A 174 22.74 6.55 12.34
N GLN A 175 23.81 5.75 12.46
CA GLN A 175 24.35 4.99 11.32
C GLN A 175 23.52 3.76 10.96
N ASN A 176 22.68 3.26 11.91
CA ASN A 176 21.86 2.08 11.74
C ASN A 176 20.39 2.38 12.09
N VAL A 177 19.80 3.35 11.35
CA VAL A 177 18.47 3.89 11.63
C VAL A 177 17.41 2.79 11.74
N LEU A 178 17.40 1.83 10.80
CA LEU A 178 16.44 0.74 10.79
C LEU A 178 16.52 -0.13 12.06
N ILE A 179 17.72 -0.50 12.47
CA ILE A 179 17.93 -1.32 13.68
C ILE A 179 17.54 -0.52 14.93
N ALA A 180 17.93 0.76 15.00
CA ALA A 180 17.64 1.61 16.13
C ALA A 180 16.13 1.83 16.35
N PHE A 181 15.36 2.05 15.25
CA PHE A 181 13.91 2.14 15.32
C PHE A 181 13.26 0.79 15.62
N SER A 182 13.74 -0.28 15.01
CA SER A 182 13.24 -1.63 15.29
C SER A 182 13.33 -1.99 16.76
N THR A 183 14.49 -1.80 17.38
CA THR A 183 14.69 -2.08 18.82
C THR A 183 13.68 -1.33 19.68
N ARG A 184 13.36 -0.07 19.33
CA ARG A 184 12.39 0.74 20.09
C ARG A 184 10.95 0.32 19.83
N ILE A 185 10.58 0.13 18.57
CA ILE A 185 9.20 -0.19 18.17
C ILE A 185 8.77 -1.57 18.67
N PHE A 186 9.71 -2.51 18.80
CA PHE A 186 9.45 -3.83 19.38
C PHE A 186 9.69 -3.91 20.89
N SER A 187 9.99 -2.79 21.58
CA SER A 187 10.01 -2.75 23.04
C SER A 187 8.61 -3.00 23.61
N ASP A 188 8.54 -3.63 24.77
CA ASP A 188 7.30 -3.79 25.54
C ASP A 188 6.89 -2.52 26.31
N ASP A 189 7.80 -1.53 26.42
CA ASP A 189 7.53 -0.27 27.09
C ASP A 189 6.86 0.74 26.14
N ALA A 190 5.61 1.09 26.46
CA ALA A 190 4.84 2.07 25.70
C ALA A 190 5.48 3.48 25.67
N ALA A 191 6.28 3.83 26.68
CA ALA A 191 7.02 5.10 26.71
C ALA A 191 8.16 5.13 25.68
N ILE A 192 8.61 3.97 25.21
CA ILE A 192 9.66 3.80 24.21
C ILE A 192 9.05 3.55 22.83
N ASN A 193 8.14 2.58 22.71
CA ASN A 193 7.67 2.11 21.42
C ASN A 193 6.74 3.10 20.70
N THR A 194 5.85 3.77 21.43
CA THR A 194 4.87 4.68 20.84
C THR A 194 5.52 5.94 20.21
N PRO A 195 6.40 6.67 20.90
CA PRO A 195 7.11 7.81 20.27
C PRO A 195 7.94 7.38 19.08
N ALA A 196 8.63 6.23 19.14
CA ALA A 196 9.41 5.71 18.03
C ALA A 196 8.52 5.43 16.81
N ALA A 197 7.36 4.82 17.00
CA ALA A 197 6.40 4.55 15.92
C ALA A 197 5.88 5.84 15.28
N ILE A 198 5.56 6.85 16.09
CA ILE A 198 5.10 8.16 15.60
C ILE A 198 6.20 8.83 14.74
N HIS A 199 7.45 8.86 15.21
CA HIS A 199 8.55 9.45 14.45
C HIS A 199 8.79 8.71 13.14
N TRP A 200 8.77 7.38 13.16
CA TRP A 200 8.93 6.55 11.97
C TRP A 200 7.84 6.79 10.92
N ASN A 201 6.58 6.75 11.34
CA ASN A 201 5.45 6.94 10.42
C ASN A 201 5.35 8.37 9.88
N SER A 202 5.72 9.37 10.70
CA SER A 202 5.77 10.78 10.27
C SER A 202 6.80 11.01 9.17
N TYR A 203 7.94 10.31 9.22
CA TYR A 203 8.96 10.39 8.17
C TYR A 203 8.40 10.00 6.80
N GLU A 204 7.74 8.86 6.68
CA GLU A 204 7.11 8.45 5.44
C GLU A 204 6.00 9.43 5.02
N SER A 205 5.17 9.85 5.96
CA SER A 205 4.03 10.74 5.70
C SER A 205 4.46 12.08 5.09
N ASN A 206 5.61 12.60 5.48
CA ASN A 206 6.16 13.86 4.97
C ASN A 206 6.58 13.77 3.49
N MET A 207 6.83 12.57 2.97
CA MET A 207 7.28 12.33 1.59
C MET A 207 6.16 11.91 0.63
N MET A 208 4.93 11.69 1.15
CA MET A 208 3.83 11.14 0.38
C MET A 208 3.33 12.05 -0.74
N ARG A 209 3.46 13.36 -0.61
CA ARG A 209 2.94 14.34 -1.57
C ARG A 209 4.04 15.21 -2.13
N LEU A 210 3.89 15.62 -3.38
CA LEU A 210 4.78 16.61 -4.00
C LEU A 210 4.66 17.97 -3.32
N LEU A 211 3.44 18.40 -3.05
CA LEU A 211 3.18 19.66 -2.37
C LEU A 211 2.52 19.41 -1.01
N PRO A 212 2.81 20.24 -0.01
CA PRO A 212 2.12 20.19 1.27
C PRO A 212 0.60 20.28 1.08
N SER A 213 -0.17 19.61 1.95
CA SER A 213 -1.63 19.77 1.95
C SER A 213 -2.00 21.19 2.40
N GLU A 214 -2.82 21.88 1.63
CA GLU A 214 -3.34 23.21 2.00
C GLU A 214 -4.33 23.17 3.18
N THR A 215 -4.77 21.97 3.58
CA THR A 215 -5.66 21.82 4.71
C THR A 215 -4.89 22.10 6.00
N SER A 216 -5.05 23.33 6.53
CA SER A 216 -4.86 23.60 7.94
C SER A 216 -5.83 22.71 8.72
N ALA A 217 -5.37 21.55 9.16
CA ALA A 217 -6.16 20.73 10.05
C ALA A 217 -6.44 21.59 11.29
N THR A 218 -7.68 21.96 11.48
CA THR A 218 -8.13 22.54 12.76
C THR A 218 -7.76 21.50 13.82
N VAL A 219 -6.82 21.84 14.69
CA VAL A 219 -6.40 20.93 15.77
C VAL A 219 -7.57 20.81 16.72
N ILE A 220 -8.39 19.78 16.52
CA ILE A 220 -9.42 19.41 17.48
C ILE A 220 -8.71 18.65 18.60
N ALA A 221 -8.87 19.11 19.83
CA ALA A 221 -8.31 18.42 20.99
C ALA A 221 -8.91 17.01 21.08
N LYS A 222 -8.05 16.01 21.06
CA LYS A 222 -8.44 14.59 21.17
C LYS A 222 -8.57 14.19 22.61
N THR A 223 -9.50 13.30 22.91
CA THR A 223 -9.64 12.67 24.22
C THR A 223 -8.48 11.69 24.47
N ALA A 224 -8.26 11.30 25.72
CA ALA A 224 -7.23 10.33 26.09
C ALA A 224 -7.46 8.97 25.42
N ASP A 225 -8.71 8.55 25.27
CA ASP A 225 -9.08 7.28 24.62
C ASP A 225 -8.81 7.32 23.10
N GLU A 226 -9.12 8.45 22.45
CA GLU A 226 -8.80 8.65 21.03
C GLU A 226 -7.30 8.64 20.77
N LEU A 227 -6.51 9.29 21.63
CA LEU A 227 -5.04 9.27 21.57
C LEU A 227 -4.49 7.85 21.78
N THR A 228 -5.02 7.11 22.74
CA THR A 228 -4.61 5.73 23.02
C THR A 228 -4.87 4.83 21.82
N LYS A 229 -6.05 4.95 21.20
CA LYS A 229 -6.42 4.20 20.01
C LYS A 229 -5.53 4.56 18.81
N GLU A 230 -5.30 5.84 18.59
CA GLU A 230 -4.43 6.32 17.51
C GLU A 230 -3.00 5.81 17.69
N ASN A 231 -2.45 5.90 18.89
CA ASN A 231 -1.12 5.41 19.22
C ASN A 231 -0.99 3.89 18.98
N SER A 232 -2.03 3.13 19.29
CA SER A 232 -2.07 1.68 19.02
C SER A 232 -2.03 1.39 17.50
N ILE A 233 -2.75 2.17 16.71
CA ILE A 233 -2.75 2.06 15.23
C ILE A 233 -1.38 2.41 14.67
N GLU A 234 -0.78 3.52 15.14
CA GLU A 234 0.55 3.94 14.70
C GLU A 234 1.62 2.90 15.04
N LEU A 235 1.57 2.33 16.24
CA LEU A 235 2.50 1.28 16.67
C LEU A 235 2.34 0.01 15.82
N ALA A 236 1.11 -0.43 15.58
CA ALA A 236 0.84 -1.61 14.77
C ALA A 236 1.35 -1.44 13.33
N ARG A 237 1.09 -0.26 12.73
CA ARG A 237 1.60 0.10 11.40
C ARG A 237 3.11 0.04 11.34
N ALA A 238 3.80 0.68 12.29
CA ALA A 238 5.26 0.71 12.34
C ALA A 238 5.87 -0.67 12.56
N ARG A 239 5.27 -1.52 13.43
CA ARG A 239 5.71 -2.91 13.64
C ARG A 239 5.68 -3.72 12.36
N VAL A 240 4.56 -3.71 11.66
CA VAL A 240 4.43 -4.45 10.39
C VAL A 240 5.40 -3.91 9.35
N GLN A 241 5.50 -2.58 9.18
CA GLN A 241 6.38 -1.99 8.19
C GLN A 241 7.85 -2.34 8.44
N ILE A 242 8.34 -2.16 9.66
CA ILE A 242 9.74 -2.47 10.02
C ILE A 242 10.02 -3.97 9.87
N HIS A 243 9.09 -4.83 10.28
CA HIS A 243 9.22 -6.27 10.10
C HIS A 243 9.44 -6.62 8.62
N TYR A 244 8.66 -6.04 7.71
CA TYR A 244 8.82 -6.27 6.28
C TYR A 244 10.13 -5.68 5.74
N ILE A 245 10.46 -4.44 6.07
CA ILE A 245 11.69 -3.78 5.59
C ILE A 245 12.95 -4.54 6.04
N GLN A 246 13.01 -4.96 7.31
CA GLN A 246 14.14 -5.72 7.85
C GLN A 246 14.36 -7.08 7.15
N ASN A 247 13.27 -7.67 6.67
CA ASN A 247 13.29 -8.96 5.98
C ASN A 247 13.19 -8.80 4.45
N GLN A 248 13.57 -7.63 3.91
CA GLN A 248 13.49 -7.34 2.46
C GLN A 248 12.11 -7.67 1.88
N CYS A 249 11.06 -7.42 2.67
CA CYS A 249 9.67 -7.75 2.39
C CYS A 249 9.45 -9.23 2.03
N PHE A 250 10.31 -10.13 2.44
CA PHE A 250 10.26 -11.56 2.07
C PHE A 250 10.16 -11.79 0.55
N LEU A 251 10.74 -10.88 -0.23
CA LEU A 251 10.73 -10.88 -1.69
C LEU A 251 12.14 -10.72 -2.24
N ASP A 252 12.44 -11.44 -3.31
CA ASP A 252 13.51 -11.07 -4.22
C ASP A 252 12.92 -10.16 -5.31
N GLY A 253 13.20 -8.86 -5.20
CA GLY A 253 12.63 -7.86 -6.11
C GLY A 253 13.14 -7.98 -7.54
N ASP A 254 14.37 -8.43 -7.76
CA ASP A 254 14.91 -8.66 -9.10
C ASP A 254 14.30 -9.93 -9.71
N ALA A 255 14.09 -10.98 -8.92
CA ALA A 255 13.35 -12.16 -9.35
C ALA A 255 11.88 -11.82 -9.67
N THR A 256 11.24 -10.95 -8.85
CA THR A 256 9.87 -10.46 -9.10
C THR A 256 9.79 -9.68 -10.41
N LEU A 257 10.73 -8.78 -10.66
CA LEU A 257 10.81 -8.03 -11.92
C LEU A 257 10.99 -8.97 -13.12
N LYS A 258 11.86 -9.96 -13.00
CA LYS A 258 12.06 -10.99 -14.03
C LYS A 258 10.79 -11.82 -14.24
N ALA A 259 10.13 -12.25 -13.17
CA ALA A 259 8.89 -13.02 -13.26
C ALA A 259 7.74 -12.23 -13.88
N ALA A 260 7.70 -10.90 -13.72
CA ALA A 260 6.68 -10.04 -14.34
C ALA A 260 6.66 -10.15 -15.87
N THR A 261 7.75 -10.52 -16.53
CA THR A 261 7.79 -10.79 -17.98
C THR A 261 6.86 -11.93 -18.42
N THR A 262 6.45 -12.81 -17.50
CA THR A 262 5.53 -13.92 -17.79
C THR A 262 4.05 -13.51 -17.73
N LEU A 263 3.75 -12.31 -17.23
CA LEU A 263 2.39 -11.81 -17.07
C LEU A 263 1.82 -11.13 -18.34
N ASN A 264 2.41 -11.41 -19.49
CA ASN A 264 2.12 -10.74 -20.78
C ASN A 264 0.66 -10.89 -21.26
N ALA A 265 -0.08 -11.84 -20.74
CA ALA A 265 -1.51 -12.03 -21.08
C ALA A 265 -2.45 -11.21 -20.16
N ILE A 266 -1.93 -10.56 -19.11
CA ILE A 266 -2.76 -9.81 -18.15
C ILE A 266 -2.73 -8.31 -18.49
N PRO A 267 -3.87 -7.72 -18.94
CA PRO A 267 -3.95 -6.29 -19.19
C PRO A 267 -3.51 -5.49 -17.95
N THR A 268 -2.54 -4.60 -18.10
CA THR A 268 -1.90 -3.91 -16.98
C THR A 268 -1.80 -2.41 -17.23
N VAL A 269 -2.17 -1.60 -16.22
CA VAL A 269 -1.89 -0.17 -16.16
C VAL A 269 -1.02 0.11 -14.96
N ILE A 270 0.10 0.81 -15.18
CA ILE A 270 1.03 1.30 -14.17
C ILE A 270 0.87 2.81 -14.07
N VAL A 271 0.53 3.33 -12.89
CA VAL A 271 0.41 4.78 -12.62
C VAL A 271 1.53 5.20 -11.68
N GLN A 272 2.32 6.20 -12.09
CA GLN A 272 3.49 6.63 -11.32
C GLN A 272 3.62 8.15 -11.31
N GLY A 273 3.84 8.73 -10.13
CA GLY A 273 4.18 10.14 -9.99
C GLY A 273 5.63 10.41 -10.43
N ARG A 274 5.85 11.49 -11.20
CA ARG A 274 7.17 11.87 -11.66
C ARG A 274 8.12 12.20 -10.50
N TYR A 275 7.59 12.78 -9.43
CA TYR A 275 8.32 13.24 -8.25
C TYR A 275 8.00 12.38 -7.02
N ASP A 276 7.74 11.09 -7.24
CA ASP A 276 7.53 10.14 -6.15
C ASP A 276 8.83 9.95 -5.37
N MET A 277 8.86 10.47 -4.13
CA MET A 277 10.00 10.41 -3.23
C MET A 277 10.01 9.18 -2.34
N VAL A 278 8.88 8.45 -2.26
CA VAL A 278 8.78 7.18 -1.52
C VAL A 278 9.25 6.03 -2.41
N CYS A 279 8.68 5.94 -3.61
CA CYS A 279 9.00 4.90 -4.61
C CYS A 279 9.47 5.59 -5.91
N PRO A 280 10.76 5.82 -6.11
CA PRO A 280 11.28 6.54 -7.26
C PRO A 280 10.81 5.99 -8.60
N PRO A 281 10.51 6.85 -9.59
CA PRO A 281 9.88 6.46 -10.86
C PRO A 281 10.73 5.51 -11.71
N ILE A 282 12.00 5.35 -11.42
CA ILE A 282 12.88 4.39 -12.12
C ILE A 282 12.35 2.95 -12.00
N THR A 283 11.81 2.56 -10.83
CA THR A 283 11.26 1.21 -10.62
C THR A 283 10.04 0.95 -11.51
N ALA A 284 9.13 1.94 -11.62
CA ALA A 284 7.97 1.84 -12.51
C ALA A 284 8.39 1.78 -14.00
N TRP A 285 9.43 2.54 -14.36
CA TRP A 285 9.99 2.49 -15.70
C TRP A 285 10.54 1.09 -16.04
N GLU A 286 11.34 0.50 -15.15
CA GLU A 286 11.91 -0.84 -15.35
C GLU A 286 10.82 -1.92 -15.41
N LEU A 287 9.80 -1.82 -14.55
CA LEU A 287 8.65 -2.73 -14.61
C LEU A 287 7.92 -2.62 -15.96
N ALA A 288 7.72 -1.40 -16.47
CA ALA A 288 7.11 -1.22 -17.78
C ALA A 288 7.97 -1.76 -18.93
N GLN A 289 9.30 -1.72 -18.81
CA GLN A 289 10.19 -2.36 -19.79
C GLN A 289 10.09 -3.90 -19.72
N ALA A 290 9.93 -4.47 -18.52
CA ALA A 290 9.73 -5.90 -18.33
C ALA A 290 8.33 -6.38 -18.78
N MET A 291 7.35 -5.46 -18.82
CA MET A 291 5.97 -5.71 -19.22
C MET A 291 5.57 -4.80 -20.39
N PRO A 292 6.08 -5.02 -21.61
CA PRO A 292 5.90 -4.09 -22.75
C PRO A 292 4.43 -3.94 -23.19
N HIS A 293 3.53 -4.84 -22.78
CA HIS A 293 2.10 -4.76 -22.98
C HIS A 293 1.42 -3.85 -21.95
N ALA A 294 2.09 -3.53 -20.83
CA ALA A 294 1.54 -2.65 -19.80
C ALA A 294 1.57 -1.18 -20.25
N LYS A 295 0.49 -0.46 -19.93
CA LYS A 295 0.42 0.99 -20.15
C LYS A 295 1.03 1.72 -18.97
N LEU A 296 2.20 2.34 -19.13
CA LEU A 296 2.77 3.26 -18.13
C LEU A 296 2.17 4.66 -18.29
N VAL A 297 1.57 5.16 -17.19
CA VAL A 297 1.06 6.53 -17.05
C VAL A 297 1.96 7.27 -16.06
N MET A 298 2.89 8.08 -16.61
CA MET A 298 3.74 8.93 -15.79
C MET A 298 3.04 10.27 -15.54
N VAL A 299 2.61 10.54 -14.32
CA VAL A 299 1.95 11.78 -13.92
C VAL A 299 3.00 12.84 -13.65
N ALA A 300 3.05 13.88 -14.48
CA ALA A 300 4.16 14.82 -14.56
C ALA A 300 4.32 15.75 -13.34
N ASP A 301 3.24 15.99 -12.61
CA ASP A 301 3.12 16.96 -11.51
C ASP A 301 2.66 16.32 -10.18
N ALA A 302 3.04 15.07 -9.94
CA ALA A 302 2.61 14.33 -8.76
C ALA A 302 3.76 13.57 -8.08
N GLY A 303 3.60 13.35 -6.78
CA GLY A 303 4.41 12.49 -5.93
C GLY A 303 3.84 11.10 -5.75
N HIS A 304 3.88 10.59 -4.51
CA HIS A 304 3.46 9.21 -4.20
C HIS A 304 1.97 9.05 -3.95
N SER A 305 1.29 10.07 -3.40
CA SER A 305 -0.09 9.90 -2.91
C SER A 305 -1.09 9.60 -4.02
N ALA A 306 -1.91 8.56 -3.83
CA ALA A 306 -3.05 8.27 -4.71
C ALA A 306 -4.10 9.40 -4.74
N MET A 307 -4.05 10.32 -3.77
CA MET A 307 -4.97 11.43 -3.62
C MET A 307 -4.48 12.72 -4.29
N GLU A 308 -3.30 12.74 -4.92
CA GLU A 308 -2.91 13.83 -5.80
C GLU A 308 -3.73 13.76 -7.08
N LEU A 309 -4.26 14.91 -7.52
CA LEU A 309 -5.28 14.99 -8.56
C LEU A 309 -4.91 14.22 -9.85
N GLY A 310 -3.68 14.36 -10.32
CA GLY A 310 -3.20 13.65 -11.51
C GLY A 310 -3.14 12.13 -11.33
N ILE A 311 -2.68 11.65 -10.17
CA ILE A 311 -2.66 10.22 -9.84
C ILE A 311 -4.08 9.67 -9.71
N MET A 312 -4.93 10.36 -8.95
CA MET A 312 -6.33 9.99 -8.75
C MET A 312 -7.07 9.83 -10.09
N ASN A 313 -6.94 10.81 -10.98
CA ASN A 313 -7.57 10.78 -12.30
C ASN A 313 -7.04 9.62 -13.16
N ALA A 314 -5.74 9.36 -13.13
CA ALA A 314 -5.13 8.27 -13.87
C ALA A 314 -5.59 6.89 -13.36
N LEU A 315 -5.76 6.73 -12.04
CA LEU A 315 -6.26 5.50 -11.42
C LEU A 315 -7.73 5.24 -11.77
N ILE A 316 -8.59 6.27 -11.71
CA ILE A 316 -9.99 6.17 -12.12
C ILE A 316 -10.07 5.85 -13.63
N ALA A 317 -9.28 6.51 -14.45
CA ALA A 317 -9.24 6.21 -15.89
C ALA A 317 -8.80 4.76 -16.18
N ALA A 318 -7.92 4.18 -15.35
CA ALA A 318 -7.52 2.78 -15.47
C ALA A 318 -8.66 1.83 -15.11
N THR A 319 -9.39 2.08 -14.01
CA THR A 319 -10.55 1.25 -13.62
C THR A 319 -11.68 1.38 -14.64
N GLU A 320 -11.92 2.59 -15.20
CA GLU A 320 -12.89 2.80 -16.28
C GLU A 320 -12.51 2.03 -17.56
N HIS A 321 -11.22 2.05 -17.92
CA HIS A 321 -10.72 1.35 -19.10
C HIS A 321 -10.94 -0.17 -19.02
N PHE A 322 -10.88 -0.74 -17.80
CA PHE A 322 -11.01 -2.17 -17.61
C PHE A 322 -12.44 -2.66 -17.40
N LYS A 323 -13.46 -1.79 -17.36
CA LYS A 323 -14.88 -2.19 -17.26
C LYS A 323 -15.34 -3.17 -18.33
N GLY A 324 -14.73 -3.15 -19.51
CA GLY A 324 -15.08 -4.07 -20.58
C GLY A 324 -14.53 -5.49 -20.47
N LEU A 325 -13.63 -5.74 -19.49
CA LEU A 325 -12.99 -7.05 -19.30
C LEU A 325 -13.76 -7.88 -18.27
N LYS A 326 -13.83 -9.22 -18.53
CA LYS A 326 -14.52 -10.18 -17.68
C LYS A 326 -13.66 -11.42 -17.45
#